data_da1bef2b4005da05a466f7bbdccbfe75
#
_entry.id   da1bef2b4005da05a466f7bbdccbfe75
#
_cell.length_a   1.000
_cell.length_b   1.000
_cell.length_c   1.000
_cell.angle_alpha   90.00
_cell.angle_beta   90.00
_cell.angle_gamma   90.00
#
_symmetry.space_group_name_H-M   'P 1'
#
loop_
_entity.id
_entity.type
_entity.pdbx_description
1 polymer ?
#
loop_
_entity_poly.entity_id
_entity_poly.type
_entity_poly.pdbx_seq_one_letter_code
_entity_poly.pdbx_strand_id
1 'polypeptide(L)'
;MTSRYNSVLTVQDLHFSYNSHPVLSAIDFGVEAGELLAILGPNGVGKTTLLKCINAIFKPKGGCVLLEGRSVLELRSAEIATRIGYVAQKSETSRFTVFDAVLMGRMPHVRWKIGNHDLKIVDAALRRLGLTHLQLRYIDQISGGELQKVALARALVQEPGLLLLDEPTSSLDLRNQIAILTLLRRVVDEHGIAGIMTMHDLNTALRFAHKFLLLKDGAVFATGRVEELTGDMVAEVYGLRVDIHSIGGYPIVVPMDCDTNHPHPGHTAEPHDHTP
;
A
#
# COMPACT_ATOMS: atom_id res chain seq x y z
N MET A 1 14.94 2.07 26.09
CA MET A 1 15.13 3.45 25.58
C MET A 1 16.07 3.39 24.39
N THR A 2 15.57 3.01 23.23
CA THR A 2 16.41 2.84 22.03
C THR A 2 15.74 3.50 20.83
N SER A 3 16.49 4.40 20.22
CA SER A 3 16.35 4.91 18.85
C SER A 3 15.09 5.73 18.50
N ARG A 4 15.00 6.95 19.03
CA ARG A 4 14.07 7.98 18.52
C ARG A 4 14.56 8.71 17.25
N TYR A 5 15.68 8.29 16.65
CA TYR A 5 16.36 9.07 15.60
C TYR A 5 16.24 8.52 14.17
N ASN A 6 15.55 7.40 13.96
CA ASN A 6 15.43 6.78 12.62
C ASN A 6 13.99 6.66 12.12
N SER A 7 12.98 7.11 12.88
CA SER A 7 11.58 7.01 12.49
C SER A 7 11.25 8.10 11.47
N VAL A 8 10.89 7.69 10.25
CA VAL A 8 10.38 8.58 9.20
C VAL A 8 8.96 9.03 9.53
N LEU A 9 8.14 8.10 10.04
CA LEU A 9 6.76 8.37 10.45
C LEU A 9 6.51 7.85 11.85
N THR A 10 5.85 8.66 12.67
CA THR A 10 5.29 8.25 13.98
C THR A 10 3.84 8.69 14.06
N VAL A 11 2.94 7.77 14.35
CA VAL A 11 1.52 8.02 14.63
C VAL A 11 1.28 7.75 16.10
N GLN A 12 0.65 8.68 16.81
CA GLN A 12 0.42 8.59 18.27
C GLN A 12 -1.02 8.95 18.60
N ASP A 13 -1.72 8.02 19.24
CA ASP A 13 -3.10 8.17 19.74
C ASP A 13 -4.05 8.80 18.71
N LEU A 14 -3.92 8.38 17.43
CA LEU A 14 -4.67 9.01 16.36
C LEU A 14 -6.13 8.56 16.39
N HIS A 15 -7.04 9.57 16.40
CA HIS A 15 -8.48 9.36 16.33
C HIS A 15 -9.06 10.07 15.10
N PHE A 16 -9.98 9.40 14.42
CA PHE A 16 -10.73 10.01 13.32
C PHE A 16 -12.17 9.54 13.26
N SER A 17 -13.09 10.45 12.92
CA SER A 17 -14.50 10.14 12.68
C SER A 17 -15.04 10.93 11.49
N TYR A 18 -15.91 10.30 10.70
CA TYR A 18 -16.77 10.99 9.74
C TYR A 18 -18.01 11.47 10.47
N ASN A 19 -18.17 12.79 10.61
CA ASN A 19 -19.22 13.39 11.44
C ASN A 19 -19.18 12.81 12.87
N SER A 20 -20.20 12.04 13.27
CA SER A 20 -20.30 11.37 14.58
C SER A 20 -19.89 9.89 14.56
N HIS A 21 -19.51 9.32 13.40
CA HIS A 21 -19.18 7.90 13.29
C HIS A 21 -17.67 7.70 13.44
N PRO A 22 -17.19 7.10 14.56
CA PRO A 22 -15.78 6.82 14.76
C PRO A 22 -15.30 5.78 13.73
N VAL A 23 -14.12 6.00 13.17
CA VAL A 23 -13.50 5.11 12.18
C VAL A 23 -12.11 4.67 12.62
N LEU A 24 -11.36 5.56 13.27
CA LEU A 24 -10.05 5.24 13.84
C LEU A 24 -10.02 5.66 15.29
N SER A 25 -9.48 4.80 16.15
CA SER A 25 -9.42 4.99 17.58
C SER A 25 -8.08 4.52 18.15
N ALA A 26 -7.37 5.42 18.83
CA ALA A 26 -6.10 5.15 19.51
C ALA A 26 -5.09 4.40 18.61
N ILE A 27 -4.81 4.94 17.43
CA ILE A 27 -3.86 4.34 16.50
C ILE A 27 -2.45 4.76 16.86
N ASP A 28 -1.60 3.79 17.19
CA ASP A 28 -0.19 3.97 17.54
C ASP A 28 0.72 3.07 16.70
N PHE A 29 1.63 3.63 15.92
CA PHE A 29 2.69 2.88 15.23
C PHE A 29 3.76 3.82 14.67
N GLY A 30 4.88 3.23 14.21
CA GLY A 30 5.95 3.94 13.53
C GLY A 30 6.54 3.15 12.38
N VAL A 31 7.14 3.87 11.41
CA VAL A 31 7.85 3.27 10.27
C VAL A 31 9.22 3.93 10.15
N GLU A 32 10.24 3.11 9.99
CA GLU A 32 11.63 3.55 9.82
C GLU A 32 12.02 3.65 8.34
N ALA A 33 13.13 4.33 8.07
CA ALA A 33 13.72 4.37 6.74
C ALA A 33 14.11 2.95 6.27
N GLY A 34 13.80 2.62 5.01
CA GLY A 34 14.04 1.29 4.46
C GLY A 34 13.02 0.23 4.90
N GLU A 35 11.93 0.60 5.56
CA GLU A 35 10.85 -0.32 5.93
C GLU A 35 9.64 -0.17 5.01
N LEU A 36 9.06 -1.29 4.61
CA LEU A 36 7.76 -1.38 3.94
C LEU A 36 6.76 -2.03 4.90
N LEU A 37 5.80 -1.24 5.39
CA LEU A 37 4.72 -1.66 6.27
C LEU A 37 3.47 -2.00 5.44
N ALA A 38 2.91 -3.19 5.63
CA ALA A 38 1.60 -3.56 5.10
C ALA A 38 0.50 -3.34 6.14
N ILE A 39 -0.47 -2.49 5.84
CA ILE A 39 -1.69 -2.33 6.64
C ILE A 39 -2.73 -3.32 6.13
N LEU A 40 -3.14 -4.23 6.99
CA LEU A 40 -4.03 -5.36 6.74
C LEU A 40 -5.29 -5.26 7.61
N GLY A 41 -6.36 -5.89 7.19
CA GLY A 41 -7.63 -5.94 7.91
C GLY A 41 -8.83 -5.95 6.96
N PRO A 42 -10.05 -6.21 7.47
CA PRO A 42 -11.26 -6.29 6.67
C PRO A 42 -11.57 -5.02 5.87
N ASN A 43 -12.49 -5.15 4.90
CA ASN A 43 -12.97 -3.99 4.17
C ASN A 43 -13.75 -3.05 5.10
N GLY A 44 -13.55 -1.73 4.93
CA GLY A 44 -14.22 -0.73 5.75
C GLY A 44 -13.60 -0.48 7.12
N VAL A 45 -12.55 -1.22 7.54
CA VAL A 45 -11.91 -1.05 8.87
C VAL A 45 -11.16 0.28 9.06
N GLY A 46 -10.98 1.09 8.00
CA GLY A 46 -10.34 2.39 8.10
C GLY A 46 -8.96 2.50 7.44
N LYS A 47 -8.48 1.50 6.69
CA LYS A 47 -7.13 1.52 6.06
C LYS A 47 -6.88 2.76 5.22
N THR A 48 -7.73 3.03 4.23
CA THR A 48 -7.66 4.24 3.37
C THR A 48 -7.79 5.54 4.18
N THR A 49 -8.65 5.53 5.20
CA THR A 49 -8.84 6.69 6.09
C THR A 49 -7.55 7.00 6.86
N LEU A 50 -6.86 5.96 7.34
CA LEU A 50 -5.58 6.11 8.02
C LEU A 50 -4.52 6.73 7.09
N LEU A 51 -4.38 6.24 5.86
CA LEU A 51 -3.46 6.82 4.87
C LEU A 51 -3.78 8.30 4.59
N LYS A 52 -5.08 8.65 4.48
CA LYS A 52 -5.51 10.03 4.26
C LYS A 52 -5.24 10.94 5.47
N CYS A 53 -5.30 10.42 6.69
CA CYS A 53 -4.88 11.16 7.90
C CYS A 53 -3.36 11.37 7.91
N ILE A 54 -2.57 10.35 7.56
CA ILE A 54 -1.11 10.46 7.48
C ILE A 54 -0.69 11.50 6.44
N ASN A 55 -1.36 11.54 5.29
CA ASN A 55 -1.12 12.51 4.22
C ASN A 55 -1.76 13.89 4.46
N ALA A 56 -2.29 14.13 5.66
CA ALA A 56 -3.01 15.36 6.04
C ALA A 56 -4.17 15.76 5.10
N ILE A 57 -4.69 14.82 4.29
CA ILE A 57 -5.93 15.00 3.51
C ILE A 57 -7.12 15.10 4.47
N PHE A 58 -7.12 14.26 5.50
CA PHE A 58 -8.09 14.32 6.58
C PHE A 58 -7.42 14.80 7.86
N LYS A 59 -8.06 15.73 8.55
CA LYS A 59 -7.59 16.22 9.85
C LYS A 59 -8.06 15.27 10.96
N PRO A 60 -7.15 14.61 11.70
CA PRO A 60 -7.49 13.82 12.89
C PRO A 60 -8.29 14.64 13.91
N LYS A 61 -9.14 13.96 14.69
CA LYS A 61 -9.88 14.54 15.81
C LYS A 61 -9.08 14.56 17.11
N GLY A 62 -8.09 13.66 17.23
CA GLY A 62 -7.16 13.56 18.36
C GLY A 62 -5.87 12.89 17.94
N GLY A 63 -4.88 12.97 18.81
CA GLY A 63 -3.55 12.42 18.55
C GLY A 63 -2.72 13.25 17.57
N CYS A 64 -1.61 12.68 17.11
CA CYS A 64 -0.74 13.34 16.15
C CYS A 64 -0.10 12.38 15.15
N VAL A 65 0.26 12.93 14.00
CA VAL A 65 1.08 12.28 12.97
C VAL A 65 2.35 13.11 12.81
N LEU A 66 3.48 12.50 13.09
CA LEU A 66 4.79 13.14 13.00
C LEU A 66 5.56 12.57 11.81
N LEU A 67 5.96 13.43 10.89
CA LEU A 67 6.84 13.13 9.78
C LEU A 67 8.22 13.72 10.09
N GLU A 68 9.23 12.86 10.24
CA GLU A 68 10.59 13.27 10.66
C GLU A 68 10.56 14.13 11.95
N GLY A 69 9.68 13.76 12.90
CA GLY A 69 9.51 14.46 14.18
C GLY A 69 8.69 15.76 14.14
N ARG A 70 8.17 16.18 12.97
CA ARG A 70 7.32 17.37 12.81
C ARG A 70 5.86 16.98 12.55
N SER A 71 4.93 17.66 13.19
CA SER A 71 3.49 17.40 12.95
C SER A 71 3.12 17.70 11.50
N VAL A 72 2.47 16.73 10.82
CA VAL A 72 2.01 16.92 9.43
C VAL A 72 0.98 18.05 9.32
N LEU A 73 0.24 18.35 10.39
CA LEU A 73 -0.74 19.45 10.42
C LEU A 73 -0.10 20.84 10.49
N GLU A 74 1.19 20.93 10.84
CA GLU A 74 1.96 22.18 10.86
C GLU A 74 2.70 22.42 9.55
N LEU A 75 2.79 21.40 8.68
CA LEU A 75 3.41 21.50 7.39
C LEU A 75 2.46 22.13 6.36
N ARG A 76 3.01 22.97 5.47
CA ARG A 76 2.25 23.44 4.31
C ARG A 76 2.07 22.31 3.31
N SER A 77 1.00 22.35 2.53
CA SER A 77 0.71 21.29 1.51
C SER A 77 1.88 21.04 0.56
N ALA A 78 2.63 22.09 0.18
CA ALA A 78 3.83 21.95 -0.65
C ALA A 78 4.97 21.19 0.09
N GLU A 79 5.13 21.39 1.39
CA GLU A 79 6.13 20.68 2.20
C GLU A 79 5.75 19.20 2.38
N ILE A 80 4.46 18.89 2.54
CA ILE A 80 3.94 17.51 2.57
C ILE A 80 4.22 16.86 1.20
N ALA A 81 3.86 17.53 0.11
CA ALA A 81 4.00 16.99 -1.24
C ALA A 81 5.46 16.77 -1.68
N THR A 82 6.45 17.38 -1.05
CA THR A 82 7.88 17.07 -1.28
C THR A 82 8.41 15.92 -0.43
N ARG A 83 7.67 15.49 0.61
CA ARG A 83 8.13 14.47 1.59
C ARG A 83 7.34 13.19 1.52
N ILE A 84 6.07 13.28 1.09
CA ILE A 84 5.15 12.14 0.99
C ILE A 84 4.73 11.96 -0.47
N GLY A 85 5.06 10.82 -1.04
CA GLY A 85 4.49 10.36 -2.30
C GLY A 85 3.21 9.56 -2.03
N TYR A 86 2.08 9.95 -2.62
CA TYR A 86 0.80 9.24 -2.43
C TYR A 86 0.29 8.64 -3.74
N VAL A 87 0.04 7.35 -3.72
CA VAL A 87 -0.59 6.60 -4.81
C VAL A 87 -1.97 6.16 -4.34
N ALA A 88 -3.01 6.78 -4.88
CA ALA A 88 -4.39 6.47 -4.56
C ALA A 88 -4.84 5.17 -5.25
N GLN A 89 -5.83 4.49 -4.68
CA GLN A 89 -6.43 3.25 -5.23
C GLN A 89 -6.96 3.44 -6.66
N LYS A 90 -7.57 4.60 -6.94
CA LYS A 90 -8.04 4.94 -8.28
C LYS A 90 -7.24 6.12 -8.80
N SER A 91 -6.58 5.93 -9.93
CA SER A 91 -5.94 7.03 -10.66
C SER A 91 -7.00 7.73 -11.53
N GLU A 92 -7.07 9.06 -11.43
CA GLU A 92 -7.91 9.85 -12.31
C GLU A 92 -7.31 9.81 -13.72
N THR A 93 -8.17 9.53 -14.71
CA THR A 93 -7.80 9.62 -16.12
C THR A 93 -8.06 11.05 -16.62
N SER A 94 -7.06 11.65 -17.20
CA SER A 94 -7.12 12.97 -17.83
C SER A 94 -6.35 12.91 -19.15
N ARG A 95 -6.55 13.89 -20.03
CA ARG A 95 -5.84 13.97 -21.32
C ARG A 95 -4.41 14.48 -21.19
N PHE A 96 -3.64 13.86 -20.31
CA PHE A 96 -2.19 14.07 -20.22
C PHE A 96 -1.44 12.93 -20.90
N THR A 97 -0.29 13.23 -21.49
CA THR A 97 0.64 12.17 -21.89
C THR A 97 1.24 11.50 -20.66
N VAL A 98 1.76 10.29 -20.80
CA VAL A 98 2.49 9.60 -19.71
C VAL A 98 3.62 10.47 -19.19
N PHE A 99 4.36 11.14 -20.10
CA PHE A 99 5.44 12.05 -19.70
C PHE A 99 4.91 13.22 -18.86
N ASP A 100 3.85 13.91 -19.29
CA ASP A 100 3.28 15.05 -18.56
C ASP A 100 2.70 14.62 -17.20
N ALA A 101 2.03 13.47 -17.14
CA ALA A 101 1.48 12.93 -15.91
C ALA A 101 2.57 12.64 -14.86
N VAL A 102 3.73 12.11 -15.29
CA VAL A 102 4.88 11.89 -14.39
C VAL A 102 5.54 13.21 -14.03
N LEU A 103 5.69 14.13 -14.99
CA LEU A 103 6.27 15.45 -14.77
C LEU A 103 5.49 16.28 -13.74
N MET A 104 4.17 16.12 -13.67
CA MET A 104 3.36 16.75 -12.63
C MET A 104 3.81 16.38 -11.21
N GLY A 105 4.44 15.22 -11.00
CA GLY A 105 5.05 14.84 -9.74
C GLY A 105 6.21 15.77 -9.31
N ARG A 106 6.83 16.51 -10.25
CA ARG A 106 7.88 17.48 -9.94
C ARG A 106 7.34 18.84 -9.50
N MET A 107 6.04 19.13 -9.69
CA MET A 107 5.44 20.44 -9.37
C MET A 107 5.76 20.97 -7.97
N PRO A 108 5.79 20.14 -6.90
CA PRO A 108 6.16 20.63 -5.56
C PRO A 108 7.58 21.20 -5.47
N HIS A 109 8.49 20.82 -6.37
CA HIS A 109 9.87 21.30 -6.43
C HIS A 109 10.05 22.50 -7.36
N VAL A 110 9.08 22.76 -8.24
CA VAL A 110 9.16 23.84 -9.24
C VAL A 110 8.80 25.17 -8.60
N ARG A 111 9.73 26.13 -8.60
CA ARG A 111 9.47 27.50 -8.11
C ARG A 111 8.95 28.44 -9.20
N TRP A 112 9.61 28.46 -10.37
CA TRP A 112 9.31 29.37 -11.47
C TRP A 112 9.08 28.66 -12.80
N LYS A 113 9.91 27.67 -13.11
CA LYS A 113 9.85 26.88 -14.35
C LYS A 113 10.47 25.51 -14.13
N ILE A 114 10.01 24.55 -14.93
CA ILE A 114 10.59 23.22 -15.03
C ILE A 114 11.99 23.35 -15.62
N GLY A 115 12.98 22.77 -14.94
CA GLY A 115 14.38 22.81 -15.35
C GLY A 115 14.84 21.50 -16.01
N ASN A 116 16.02 21.52 -16.61
CA ASN A 116 16.64 20.32 -17.18
C ASN A 116 16.85 19.20 -16.13
N HIS A 117 17.01 19.56 -14.86
CA HIS A 117 17.11 18.60 -13.77
C HIS A 117 15.83 17.81 -13.59
N ASP A 118 14.68 18.49 -13.57
CA ASP A 118 13.37 17.84 -13.44
C ASP A 118 13.10 16.88 -14.61
N LEU A 119 13.42 17.30 -15.84
CA LEU A 119 13.28 16.47 -17.02
C LEU A 119 14.13 15.20 -16.95
N LYS A 120 15.36 15.29 -16.43
CA LYS A 120 16.24 14.12 -16.22
C LYS A 120 15.69 13.15 -15.18
N ILE A 121 15.09 13.64 -14.09
CA ILE A 121 14.46 12.79 -13.06
C ILE A 121 13.26 12.06 -13.67
N VAL A 122 12.41 12.76 -14.42
CA VAL A 122 11.27 12.13 -15.10
C VAL A 122 11.70 11.07 -16.08
N ASP A 123 12.69 11.36 -16.93
CA ASP A 123 13.22 10.42 -17.92
C ASP A 123 13.84 9.18 -17.25
N ALA A 124 14.57 9.35 -16.14
CA ALA A 124 15.11 8.26 -15.35
C ALA A 124 14.00 7.38 -14.75
N ALA A 125 12.93 7.98 -14.23
CA ALA A 125 11.79 7.26 -13.68
C ALA A 125 11.04 6.47 -14.76
N LEU A 126 10.81 7.07 -15.93
CA LEU A 126 10.18 6.40 -17.07
C LEU A 126 10.99 5.19 -17.56
N ARG A 127 12.33 5.33 -17.65
CA ARG A 127 13.21 4.20 -17.99
C ARG A 127 13.15 3.10 -16.95
N ARG A 128 13.27 3.43 -15.66
CA ARG A 128 13.28 2.46 -14.56
C ARG A 128 11.98 1.65 -14.49
N LEU A 129 10.84 2.28 -14.82
CA LEU A 129 9.52 1.65 -14.82
C LEU A 129 9.14 1.00 -16.17
N GLY A 130 10.01 1.09 -17.17
CA GLY A 130 9.75 0.54 -18.50
C GLY A 130 8.66 1.27 -19.27
N LEU A 131 8.47 2.59 -19.00
CA LEU A 131 7.41 3.43 -19.59
C LEU A 131 7.89 4.29 -20.76
N THR A 132 9.17 4.25 -21.13
CA THR A 132 9.75 5.10 -22.18
C THR A 132 9.02 5.00 -23.51
N HIS A 133 8.58 3.79 -23.89
CA HIS A 133 7.86 3.56 -25.15
C HIS A 133 6.44 4.11 -25.16
N LEU A 134 5.89 4.49 -23.99
CA LEU A 134 4.55 5.06 -23.80
C LEU A 134 4.58 6.56 -23.53
N GLN A 135 5.74 7.19 -23.43
CA GLN A 135 5.89 8.56 -22.92
C GLN A 135 5.01 9.60 -23.61
N LEU A 136 4.72 9.43 -24.91
CA LEU A 136 3.87 10.33 -25.71
C LEU A 136 2.42 9.83 -25.83
N ARG A 137 2.07 8.65 -25.29
CA ARG A 137 0.69 8.18 -25.25
C ARG A 137 -0.08 8.89 -24.15
N TYR A 138 -1.36 9.07 -24.38
CA TYR A 138 -2.28 9.58 -23.35
C TYR A 138 -2.56 8.51 -22.30
N ILE A 139 -2.72 8.93 -21.04
CA ILE A 139 -2.93 8.00 -19.89
C ILE A 139 -4.28 7.30 -19.95
N ASP A 140 -5.25 7.81 -20.69
CA ASP A 140 -6.54 7.16 -20.98
C ASP A 140 -6.46 6.07 -22.08
N GLN A 141 -5.29 5.90 -22.72
CA GLN A 141 -5.04 4.95 -23.81
C GLN A 141 -4.07 3.83 -23.45
N ILE A 142 -3.71 3.70 -22.17
CA ILE A 142 -2.80 2.67 -21.67
C ILE A 142 -3.53 1.67 -20.79
N SER A 143 -2.93 0.49 -20.59
CA SER A 143 -3.51 -0.54 -19.70
C SER A 143 -3.52 -0.12 -18.23
N GLY A 144 -4.38 -0.74 -17.40
CA GLY A 144 -4.44 -0.47 -15.97
C GLY A 144 -3.10 -0.68 -15.26
N GLY A 145 -2.33 -1.71 -15.66
CA GLY A 145 -0.98 -1.96 -15.10
C GLY A 145 0.03 -0.87 -15.49
N GLU A 146 -0.05 -0.35 -16.71
CA GLU A 146 0.78 0.77 -17.14
C GLU A 146 0.39 2.07 -16.43
N LEU A 147 -0.92 2.32 -16.27
CA LEU A 147 -1.43 3.46 -15.52
C LEU A 147 -0.97 3.43 -14.06
N GLN A 148 -0.96 2.26 -13.42
CA GLN A 148 -0.44 2.10 -12.06
C GLN A 148 1.06 2.39 -11.98
N LYS A 149 1.85 1.96 -12.98
CA LYS A 149 3.27 2.32 -13.08
C LYS A 149 3.46 3.83 -13.27
N VAL A 150 2.59 4.49 -14.04
CA VAL A 150 2.60 5.96 -14.19
C VAL A 150 2.31 6.66 -12.87
N ALA A 151 1.30 6.20 -12.10
CA ALA A 151 0.98 6.74 -10.79
C ALA A 151 2.16 6.58 -9.80
N LEU A 152 2.82 5.41 -9.83
CA LEU A 152 4.03 5.16 -9.04
C LEU A 152 5.20 6.05 -9.50
N ALA A 153 5.42 6.19 -10.83
CA ALA A 153 6.44 7.08 -11.36
C ALA A 153 6.24 8.51 -10.87
N ARG A 154 4.98 9.01 -10.94
CA ARG A 154 4.61 10.34 -10.45
C ARG A 154 4.92 10.53 -8.97
N ALA A 155 4.67 9.52 -8.14
CA ALA A 155 5.01 9.58 -6.72
C ALA A 155 6.52 9.54 -6.48
N LEU A 156 7.27 8.73 -7.24
CA LEU A 156 8.72 8.57 -7.08
C LEU A 156 9.52 9.80 -7.54
N VAL A 157 9.08 10.50 -8.60
CA VAL A 157 9.77 11.72 -9.05
C VAL A 157 9.64 12.89 -8.07
N GLN A 158 8.77 12.80 -7.07
CA GLN A 158 8.75 13.71 -5.93
C GLN A 158 9.97 13.54 -5.00
N GLU A 159 10.74 12.45 -5.16
CA GLU A 159 11.86 12.08 -4.27
C GLU A 159 11.45 12.08 -2.79
N PRO A 160 10.34 11.38 -2.45
CA PRO A 160 9.76 11.42 -1.11
C PRO A 160 10.57 10.59 -0.11
N GLY A 161 10.53 10.98 1.17
CA GLY A 161 11.03 10.15 2.27
C GLY A 161 10.04 9.05 2.69
N LEU A 162 8.73 9.24 2.37
CA LEU A 162 7.66 8.31 2.68
C LEU A 162 6.77 8.07 1.46
N LEU A 163 6.52 6.80 1.11
CA LEU A 163 5.52 6.39 0.12
C LEU A 163 4.27 5.85 0.80
N LEU A 164 3.12 6.39 0.45
CA LEU A 164 1.81 5.88 0.85
C LEU A 164 1.11 5.30 -0.37
N LEU A 165 0.69 4.03 -0.29
CA LEU A 165 0.11 3.29 -1.39
C LEU A 165 -1.23 2.69 -0.95
N ASP A 166 -2.30 3.18 -1.52
CA ASP A 166 -3.65 2.70 -1.22
C ASP A 166 -4.05 1.63 -2.23
N GLU A 167 -3.95 0.36 -1.82
CA GLU A 167 -4.23 -0.83 -2.65
C GLU A 167 -3.55 -0.80 -4.02
N PRO A 168 -2.21 -0.72 -4.08
CA PRO A 168 -1.49 -0.45 -5.33
C PRO A 168 -1.64 -1.53 -6.40
N THR A 169 -2.28 -2.66 -6.09
CA THR A 169 -2.39 -3.82 -6.99
C THR A 169 -3.83 -4.32 -7.20
N SER A 170 -4.85 -3.65 -6.65
CA SER A 170 -6.24 -4.15 -6.58
C SER A 170 -6.91 -4.43 -7.93
N SER A 171 -6.45 -3.80 -9.03
CA SER A 171 -7.04 -3.95 -10.37
C SER A 171 -6.09 -4.60 -11.39
N LEU A 172 -5.02 -5.26 -10.92
CA LEU A 172 -3.97 -5.79 -11.76
C LEU A 172 -4.01 -7.32 -11.85
N ASP A 173 -3.59 -7.87 -12.98
CA ASP A 173 -3.27 -9.29 -13.10
C ASP A 173 -2.05 -9.67 -12.24
N LEU A 174 -1.88 -10.95 -11.94
CA LEU A 174 -0.83 -11.47 -11.07
C LEU A 174 0.58 -11.04 -11.53
N ARG A 175 0.85 -11.02 -12.83
CA ARG A 175 2.17 -10.63 -13.37
C ARG A 175 2.48 -9.18 -13.05
N ASN A 176 1.51 -8.28 -13.28
CA ASN A 176 1.66 -6.86 -13.02
C ASN A 176 1.71 -6.57 -11.51
N GLN A 177 0.91 -7.28 -10.68
CA GLN A 177 0.99 -7.19 -9.22
C GLN A 177 2.40 -7.48 -8.72
N ILE A 178 2.97 -8.64 -9.08
CA ILE A 178 4.32 -9.03 -8.67
C ILE A 178 5.37 -8.03 -9.16
N ALA A 179 5.26 -7.57 -10.41
CA ALA A 179 6.20 -6.60 -10.97
C ALA A 179 6.20 -5.27 -10.18
N ILE A 180 5.03 -4.74 -9.83
CA ILE A 180 4.89 -3.50 -9.06
C ILE A 180 5.41 -3.67 -7.64
N LEU A 181 5.04 -4.74 -6.95
CA LEU A 181 5.48 -4.97 -5.57
C LEU A 181 6.99 -5.24 -5.47
N THR A 182 7.55 -5.98 -6.45
CA THR A 182 9.00 -6.15 -6.55
C THR A 182 9.72 -4.82 -6.74
N LEU A 183 9.17 -3.96 -7.59
CA LEU A 183 9.72 -2.63 -7.81
C LEU A 183 9.64 -1.77 -6.54
N LEU A 184 8.47 -1.74 -5.87
CA LEU A 184 8.27 -1.02 -4.61
C LEU A 184 9.27 -1.47 -3.55
N ARG A 185 9.39 -2.79 -3.34
CA ARG A 185 10.33 -3.37 -2.39
C ARG A 185 11.76 -2.92 -2.71
N ARG A 186 12.18 -3.02 -3.98
CA ARG A 186 13.50 -2.57 -4.41
C ARG A 186 13.72 -1.08 -4.17
N VAL A 187 12.73 -0.23 -4.45
CA VAL A 187 12.82 1.21 -4.22
C VAL A 187 13.01 1.52 -2.73
N VAL A 188 12.24 0.86 -1.86
CA VAL A 188 12.37 1.01 -0.40
C VAL A 188 13.77 0.57 0.07
N ASP A 189 14.22 -0.61 -0.37
CA ASP A 189 15.50 -1.19 0.06
C ASP A 189 16.72 -0.37 -0.44
N GLU A 190 16.72 0.04 -1.74
CA GLU A 190 17.87 0.70 -2.37
C GLU A 190 17.99 2.19 -2.01
N HIS A 191 16.86 2.88 -1.78
CA HIS A 191 16.86 4.33 -1.51
C HIS A 191 16.64 4.67 -0.03
N GLY A 192 16.42 3.67 0.83
CA GLY A 192 16.20 3.90 2.25
C GLY A 192 14.94 4.71 2.57
N ILE A 193 13.94 4.74 1.66
CA ILE A 193 12.69 5.43 1.92
C ILE A 193 11.75 4.54 2.72
N ALA A 194 10.86 5.13 3.51
CA ALA A 194 9.79 4.40 4.17
C ALA A 194 8.63 4.15 3.21
N GLY A 195 7.96 3.01 3.36
CA GLY A 195 6.75 2.69 2.59
C GLY A 195 5.63 2.20 3.48
N ILE A 196 4.40 2.63 3.19
CA ILE A 196 3.18 2.09 3.78
C ILE A 196 2.24 1.71 2.66
N MET A 197 1.77 0.47 2.64
CA MET A 197 0.80 0.01 1.66
C MET A 197 -0.41 -0.64 2.33
N THR A 198 -1.61 -0.32 1.86
CA THR A 198 -2.81 -1.09 2.22
C THR A 198 -2.97 -2.24 1.24
N MET A 199 -3.33 -3.42 1.74
CA MET A 199 -3.50 -4.63 0.94
C MET A 199 -4.73 -5.41 1.39
N HIS A 200 -5.32 -6.17 0.45
CA HIS A 200 -6.39 -7.14 0.74
C HIS A 200 -5.87 -8.56 0.82
N ASP A 201 -4.92 -8.90 -0.07
CA ASP A 201 -4.33 -10.23 -0.11
C ASP A 201 -3.18 -10.34 0.89
N LEU A 202 -3.43 -11.14 1.94
CA LEU A 202 -2.46 -11.41 3.01
C LEU A 202 -1.17 -12.02 2.46
N ASN A 203 -1.27 -13.04 1.61
CA ASN A 203 -0.11 -13.77 1.11
C ASN A 203 0.81 -12.88 0.29
N THR A 204 0.24 -12.06 -0.57
CA THR A 204 0.99 -11.09 -1.35
C THR A 204 1.60 -10.02 -0.44
N ALA A 205 0.85 -9.50 0.53
CA ALA A 205 1.36 -8.50 1.47
C ALA A 205 2.57 -9.00 2.26
N LEU A 206 2.47 -10.21 2.85
CA LEU A 206 3.51 -10.83 3.66
C LEU A 206 4.77 -11.16 2.86
N ARG A 207 4.62 -11.47 1.57
CA ARG A 207 5.76 -11.75 0.70
C ARG A 207 6.63 -10.52 0.43
N PHE A 208 6.04 -9.33 0.38
CA PHE A 208 6.73 -8.11 -0.04
C PHE A 208 6.98 -7.11 1.09
N ALA A 209 6.19 -7.13 2.17
CA ALA A 209 6.39 -6.24 3.31
C ALA A 209 7.55 -6.69 4.21
N HIS A 210 8.05 -5.75 5.00
CA HIS A 210 8.97 -6.01 6.11
C HIS A 210 8.21 -6.19 7.42
N LYS A 211 7.14 -5.39 7.57
CA LYS A 211 6.30 -5.35 8.77
C LYS A 211 4.83 -5.40 8.36
N PHE A 212 4.01 -5.88 9.28
CA PHE A 212 2.56 -5.82 9.18
C PHE A 212 1.96 -4.95 10.28
N LEU A 213 0.79 -4.42 10.02
CA LEU A 213 -0.11 -3.79 10.97
C LEU A 213 -1.51 -4.32 10.71
N LEU A 214 -2.08 -5.03 11.67
CA LEU A 214 -3.45 -5.53 11.62
C LEU A 214 -4.40 -4.51 12.24
N LEU A 215 -5.38 -4.06 11.46
CA LEU A 215 -6.49 -3.23 11.93
C LEU A 215 -7.73 -4.06 12.18
N LYS A 216 -8.34 -3.90 13.36
CA LYS A 216 -9.64 -4.46 13.74
C LYS A 216 -10.48 -3.38 14.40
N ASP A 217 -11.73 -3.23 14.00
CA ASP A 217 -12.70 -2.28 14.60
C ASP A 217 -12.16 -0.85 14.74
N GLY A 218 -11.35 -0.41 13.77
CA GLY A 218 -10.75 0.93 13.75
C GLY A 218 -9.56 1.13 14.69
N ALA A 219 -9.05 0.08 15.33
CA ALA A 219 -7.88 0.12 16.22
C ALA A 219 -6.74 -0.78 15.70
N VAL A 220 -5.52 -0.54 16.17
CA VAL A 220 -4.39 -1.46 15.93
C VAL A 220 -4.57 -2.69 16.81
N PHE A 221 -4.81 -3.84 16.19
CA PHE A 221 -4.88 -5.12 16.90
C PHE A 221 -3.49 -5.70 17.17
N ALA A 222 -2.63 -5.71 16.15
CA ALA A 222 -1.25 -6.18 16.26
C ALA A 222 -0.35 -5.51 15.22
N THR A 223 0.91 -5.37 15.52
CA THR A 223 1.95 -4.93 14.58
C THR A 223 3.27 -5.66 14.91
N GLY A 224 4.05 -5.97 13.88
CA GLY A 224 5.31 -6.69 14.05
C GLY A 224 6.00 -6.95 12.71
N ARG A 225 7.09 -7.71 12.74
CA ARG A 225 7.72 -8.22 11.53
C ARG A 225 6.85 -9.31 10.91
N VAL A 226 6.93 -9.51 9.59
CA VAL A 226 6.08 -10.49 8.88
C VAL A 226 6.24 -11.91 9.42
N GLU A 227 7.41 -12.26 9.96
CA GLU A 227 7.71 -13.55 10.57
C GLU A 227 7.02 -13.76 11.93
N GLU A 228 6.58 -12.68 12.57
CA GLU A 228 5.90 -12.71 13.88
C GLU A 228 4.38 -12.90 13.76
N LEU A 229 3.84 -12.90 12.52
CA LEU A 229 2.42 -13.11 12.31
C LEU A 229 2.01 -14.53 12.66
N THR A 230 0.95 -14.67 13.47
CA THR A 230 0.38 -15.97 13.86
C THR A 230 -1.00 -16.19 13.25
N GLY A 231 -1.38 -17.49 13.13
CA GLY A 231 -2.73 -17.86 12.66
C GLY A 231 -3.83 -17.31 13.55
N ASP A 232 -3.60 -17.26 14.88
CA ASP A 232 -4.56 -16.70 15.85
C ASP A 232 -4.78 -15.20 15.62
N MET A 233 -3.73 -14.43 15.32
CA MET A 233 -3.87 -13.00 14.98
C MET A 233 -4.73 -12.80 13.75
N VAL A 234 -4.52 -13.61 12.71
CA VAL A 234 -5.32 -13.54 11.48
C VAL A 234 -6.76 -13.99 11.76
N ALA A 235 -6.95 -15.08 12.51
CA ALA A 235 -8.27 -15.58 12.88
C ALA A 235 -9.08 -14.53 13.64
N GLU A 236 -8.46 -13.85 14.58
CA GLU A 236 -9.11 -12.80 15.39
C GLU A 236 -9.56 -11.60 14.55
N VAL A 237 -8.77 -11.20 13.56
CA VAL A 237 -9.06 -10.03 12.72
C VAL A 237 -10.02 -10.33 11.59
N TYR A 238 -9.90 -11.51 10.97
CA TYR A 238 -10.69 -11.88 9.78
C TYR A 238 -11.88 -12.80 10.09
N GLY A 239 -11.97 -13.33 11.33
CA GLY A 239 -13.07 -14.20 11.75
C GLY A 239 -13.04 -15.60 11.13
N LEU A 240 -11.89 -16.08 10.67
CA LEU A 240 -11.71 -17.39 10.07
C LEU A 240 -10.43 -18.06 10.56
N ARG A 241 -10.46 -19.37 10.79
CA ARG A 241 -9.28 -20.13 11.17
C ARG A 241 -8.30 -20.24 10.00
N VAL A 242 -7.03 -20.04 10.28
CA VAL A 242 -5.96 -20.17 9.28
C VAL A 242 -4.76 -20.88 9.88
N ASP A 243 -4.03 -21.60 9.04
CA ASP A 243 -2.68 -22.07 9.34
C ASP A 243 -1.66 -21.22 8.58
N ILE A 244 -0.50 -20.99 9.18
CA ILE A 244 0.61 -20.31 8.55
C ILE A 244 1.74 -21.31 8.30
N HIS A 245 2.05 -21.50 7.02
CA HIS A 245 3.14 -22.35 6.57
C HIS A 245 4.27 -21.49 5.99
N SER A 246 5.51 -21.95 6.10
CA SER A 246 6.63 -21.33 5.40
C SER A 246 6.95 -22.09 4.10
N ILE A 247 6.78 -21.45 2.96
CA ILE A 247 7.11 -22.02 1.65
C ILE A 247 8.15 -21.12 0.96
N GLY A 248 9.32 -21.69 0.68
CA GLY A 248 10.42 -20.93 0.08
C GLY A 248 10.91 -19.75 0.91
N GLY A 249 10.75 -19.82 2.26
CA GLY A 249 11.14 -18.75 3.18
C GLY A 249 10.09 -17.65 3.37
N TYR A 250 8.91 -17.79 2.75
CA TYR A 250 7.82 -16.83 2.90
C TYR A 250 6.66 -17.42 3.69
N PRO A 251 6.02 -16.65 4.61
CA PRO A 251 4.81 -17.09 5.28
C PRO A 251 3.65 -17.14 4.30
N ILE A 252 2.92 -18.26 4.32
CA ILE A 252 1.71 -18.48 3.52
C ILE A 252 0.56 -18.76 4.47
N VAL A 253 -0.46 -17.93 4.40
CA VAL A 253 -1.70 -18.06 5.15
C VAL A 253 -2.64 -18.98 4.37
N VAL A 254 -3.00 -20.11 4.95
CA VAL A 254 -3.92 -21.10 4.37
C VAL A 254 -5.21 -21.09 5.20
N PRO A 255 -6.35 -20.68 4.62
CA PRO A 255 -7.63 -20.79 5.31
C PRO A 255 -7.94 -22.27 5.60
N MET A 256 -8.34 -22.57 6.84
CA MET A 256 -8.84 -23.89 7.20
C MET A 256 -10.35 -23.91 6.94
N ASP A 257 -10.86 -25.04 6.48
CA ASP A 257 -12.28 -25.18 6.18
C ASP A 257 -13.12 -24.74 7.40
N CYS A 258 -13.94 -23.73 7.19
CA CYS A 258 -15.08 -23.53 8.04
C CYS A 258 -15.95 -24.77 7.83
N ASP A 259 -16.28 -25.54 8.89
CA ASP A 259 -17.20 -26.66 8.85
C ASP A 259 -18.51 -26.24 8.14
N THR A 260 -18.49 -26.19 6.83
CA THR A 260 -19.71 -26.22 6.02
C THR A 260 -20.14 -27.65 6.03
N ASN A 261 -21.05 -27.96 6.94
CA ASN A 261 -21.80 -29.19 6.98
C ASN A 261 -22.75 -29.25 5.76
N HIS A 262 -22.15 -29.22 4.57
CA HIS A 262 -22.81 -29.56 3.32
C HIS A 262 -22.30 -30.94 2.90
N PRO A 263 -23.14 -31.99 3.04
CA PRO A 263 -22.83 -33.28 2.44
C PRO A 263 -22.70 -33.06 0.93
N HIS A 264 -21.53 -33.31 0.37
CA HIS A 264 -21.38 -33.44 -1.07
C HIS A 264 -22.44 -34.43 -1.58
N PRO A 265 -23.30 -34.06 -2.56
CA PRO A 265 -24.17 -35.04 -3.20
C PRO A 265 -23.24 -36.05 -3.88
N GLY A 266 -23.24 -37.28 -3.32
CA GLY A 266 -22.44 -38.37 -3.83
C GLY A 266 -22.74 -38.60 -5.31
N HIS A 267 -21.71 -38.66 -6.11
CA HIS A 267 -21.78 -39.25 -7.44
C HIS A 267 -22.15 -40.71 -7.26
N THR A 268 -23.45 -41.04 -7.36
CA THR A 268 -23.92 -42.40 -7.60
C THR A 268 -23.52 -42.74 -9.04
N ALA A 269 -22.46 -43.52 -9.17
CA ALA A 269 -22.14 -44.20 -10.43
C ALA A 269 -23.29 -45.19 -10.72
N GLU A 270 -24.08 -44.92 -11.75
CA GLU A 270 -24.97 -45.93 -12.33
C GLU A 270 -24.11 -47.00 -13.02
N PRO A 271 -24.37 -48.29 -12.75
CA PRO A 271 -23.72 -49.35 -13.48
C PRO A 271 -24.34 -49.46 -14.88
N HIS A 272 -23.53 -49.21 -15.91
CA HIS A 272 -23.90 -49.59 -17.28
C HIS A 272 -23.96 -51.10 -17.37
N ASP A 273 -25.19 -51.65 -17.46
CA ASP A 273 -25.45 -53.02 -17.78
C ASP A 273 -25.33 -53.22 -19.30
N HIS A 274 -24.27 -53.91 -19.71
CA HIS A 274 -24.11 -54.41 -21.06
C HIS A 274 -24.38 -55.90 -21.01
N THR A 275 -25.53 -56.33 -21.52
CA THR A 275 -25.76 -57.72 -21.91
C THR A 275 -26.41 -57.82 -23.29
N PRO A 276 -26.21 -58.94 -24.02
CA PRO A 276 -25.66 -59.03 -25.38
C PRO A 276 -26.73 -58.91 -26.48
#